data_2fbcab3c6646abdd610802e192ad82bc
#
_entry.id   2fbcab3c6646abdd610802e192ad82bc
#
_cell.length_a   1.000
_cell.length_b   1.000
_cell.length_c   1.000
_cell.angle_alpha   90.00
_cell.angle_beta   90.00
_cell.angle_gamma   90.00
#
_symmetry.space_group_name_H-M   'P 1'
#
loop_
_entity.id
_entity.type
_entity.pdbx_description
1 polymer ?
#
loop_
_entity_poly.entity_id
_entity_poly.type
_entity_poly.pdbx_seq_one_letter_code
_entity_poly.pdbx_strand_id
1 'polypeptide(L)'
;MKQLKNIALLLLTCLSSTFLITSCNDSSEQVKPDVEDITESVYASVIVEPEDFYQAYSVATGIIDSILVSEGDSIKVGDAILKIQNKAPELNVENARAQLQLARQNARGQQTVLNDLKARISDAQMKLENDSMNYMRQQRLWEKNIGSKAELERRELAYKNAKHNLEQLQNQLKRTRDELNTQLTQAENNYQAALTNADEFVLRSQIDGKIYDILKERGELVSPQQPLAAIGRADEFVLEMRVDEVDISDLSVGQKIILSLDAFPNEIYEAEVSKIFPLKDERSQTFRAQGKLIEKPEKLYPGLAGEANIIVAEKKNSLTIPRSFLLEGKRVITQGDTLDVETGIKSMEKIEIVSGIDSTTIITKPE
;
A
#
# COMPACT_ATOMS: atom_id res chain seq x y z
N MET A 1 -54.41 -1.10 -85.08
CA MET A 1 -53.42 -1.43 -84.05
C MET A 1 -52.57 -0.25 -83.51
N LYS A 2 -52.38 0.86 -84.25
CA LYS A 2 -51.66 2.06 -83.76
C LYS A 2 -52.50 2.93 -82.81
N GLN A 3 -53.85 2.96 -82.93
CA GLN A 3 -54.70 3.77 -82.05
C GLN A 3 -54.82 3.20 -80.63
N LEU A 4 -54.81 1.90 -80.42
CA LEU A 4 -54.89 1.27 -79.11
C LEU A 4 -53.56 1.44 -78.27
N LYS A 5 -52.42 1.55 -78.96
CA LYS A 5 -51.15 1.78 -78.24
C LYS A 5 -51.01 3.18 -77.61
N ASN A 6 -51.64 4.19 -78.30
CA ASN A 6 -51.56 5.57 -77.78
C ASN A 6 -52.52 5.82 -76.60
N ILE A 7 -53.67 5.13 -76.54
CA ILE A 7 -54.58 5.20 -75.37
C ILE A 7 -54.02 4.48 -74.18
N ALA A 8 -53.34 3.35 -74.38
CA ALA A 8 -52.67 2.63 -73.30
C ALA A 8 -51.45 3.41 -72.72
N LEU A 9 -50.71 4.20 -73.55
CA LEU A 9 -49.61 5.03 -73.11
C LEU A 9 -50.13 6.29 -72.41
N LEU A 10 -51.28 6.87 -72.74
CA LEU A 10 -51.89 8.01 -72.07
C LEU A 10 -52.50 7.64 -70.71
N LEU A 11 -53.05 6.43 -70.56
CA LEU A 11 -53.54 5.89 -69.29
C LEU A 11 -52.40 5.51 -68.33
N LEU A 12 -51.25 5.09 -68.86
CA LEU A 12 -50.08 4.77 -68.03
C LEU A 12 -49.39 6.03 -67.50
N THR A 13 -49.43 7.17 -68.21
CA THR A 13 -48.85 8.45 -67.74
C THR A 13 -49.78 9.17 -66.77
N CYS A 14 -51.11 8.99 -66.79
CA CYS A 14 -52.03 9.50 -65.78
C CYS A 14 -51.95 8.71 -64.43
N LEU A 15 -51.61 7.42 -64.49
CA LEU A 15 -51.51 6.58 -63.27
C LEU A 15 -50.17 6.77 -62.52
N SER A 16 -49.13 7.35 -63.18
CA SER A 16 -47.86 7.65 -62.57
C SER A 16 -47.78 9.03 -61.87
N SER A 17 -48.79 9.90 -62.12
CA SER A 17 -48.84 11.25 -61.55
C SER A 17 -49.58 11.37 -60.21
N THR A 18 -50.21 10.28 -59.72
CA THR A 18 -51.02 10.29 -58.48
C THR A 18 -50.30 9.66 -57.30
N PHE A 19 -48.96 9.36 -57.40
CA PHE A 19 -48.21 8.66 -56.34
C PHE A 19 -47.09 9.49 -55.65
N LEU A 20 -47.18 10.81 -55.76
CA LEU A 20 -46.17 11.71 -55.15
C LEU A 20 -46.83 12.77 -54.25
N ILE A 21 -47.80 12.36 -53.41
CA ILE A 21 -48.15 13.11 -52.22
C ILE A 21 -48.14 12.11 -51.05
N THR A 22 -47.00 11.47 -50.78
CA THR A 22 -46.65 11.05 -49.42
C THR A 22 -46.24 12.30 -48.70
N SER A 23 -47.19 12.94 -48.04
CA SER A 23 -46.95 13.88 -46.97
C SER A 23 -45.96 13.24 -45.99
N CYS A 24 -44.79 13.77 -45.91
CA CYS A 24 -44.00 13.59 -44.71
C CYS A 24 -44.87 14.11 -43.56
N ASN A 25 -45.52 13.20 -42.89
CA ASN A 25 -46.12 13.49 -41.60
C ASN A 25 -44.91 13.53 -40.64
N ASP A 26 -44.37 14.69 -40.50
CA ASP A 26 -43.34 15.00 -39.53
C ASP A 26 -44.00 14.91 -38.14
N SER A 27 -44.22 13.65 -37.69
CA SER A 27 -44.74 13.40 -36.36
C SER A 27 -43.61 13.66 -35.40
N SER A 28 -43.42 14.92 -35.03
CA SER A 28 -42.53 15.27 -33.92
C SER A 28 -42.91 14.41 -32.72
N GLU A 29 -41.95 13.63 -32.24
CA GLU A 29 -42.14 12.76 -31.09
C GLU A 29 -42.58 13.61 -29.88
N GLN A 30 -43.72 13.25 -29.27
CA GLN A 30 -44.30 13.96 -28.13
C GLN A 30 -44.36 13.05 -26.92
N VAL A 31 -44.06 13.61 -25.77
CA VAL A 31 -44.13 12.88 -24.51
C VAL A 31 -44.73 13.78 -23.40
N LYS A 32 -45.34 13.17 -22.42
CA LYS A 32 -45.73 13.84 -21.17
C LYS A 32 -44.66 13.52 -20.09
N PRO A 33 -44.38 14.48 -19.22
CA PRO A 33 -43.56 14.21 -18.07
C PRO A 33 -44.15 13.13 -17.16
N ASP A 34 -43.33 12.18 -16.73
CA ASP A 34 -43.70 11.10 -15.82
C ASP A 34 -43.28 11.43 -14.40
N VAL A 35 -44.02 10.93 -13.40
CA VAL A 35 -43.63 10.99 -12.00
C VAL A 35 -43.07 9.65 -11.58
N GLU A 36 -41.77 9.60 -11.36
CA GLU A 36 -41.07 8.37 -11.04
C GLU A 36 -39.85 8.65 -10.12
N ASP A 37 -39.22 7.59 -9.61
CA ASP A 37 -37.99 7.70 -8.88
C ASP A 37 -36.83 7.89 -9.88
N ILE A 38 -35.96 8.85 -9.64
CA ILE A 38 -34.78 9.15 -10.46
C ILE A 38 -33.50 9.03 -9.63
N THR A 39 -32.49 8.40 -10.24
CA THR A 39 -31.19 8.17 -9.62
C THR A 39 -30.10 8.80 -10.49
N GLU A 40 -29.26 9.61 -9.91
CA GLU A 40 -28.05 10.12 -10.52
C GLU A 40 -26.88 9.24 -10.11
N SER A 41 -26.10 8.78 -11.08
CA SER A 41 -24.96 7.91 -10.86
C SER A 41 -23.73 8.39 -11.61
N VAL A 42 -22.60 8.15 -11.02
CA VAL A 42 -21.26 8.34 -11.62
C VAL A 42 -20.78 6.98 -12.14
N TYR A 43 -20.36 6.96 -13.38
CA TYR A 43 -19.78 5.79 -14.02
C TYR A 43 -18.31 5.63 -13.64
N ALA A 44 -17.86 4.41 -13.36
CA ALA A 44 -16.48 4.06 -13.19
C ALA A 44 -16.15 2.69 -13.80
N SER A 45 -14.99 2.57 -14.43
CA SER A 45 -14.45 1.25 -14.78
C SER A 45 -13.89 0.59 -13.51
N VAL A 46 -14.09 -0.73 -13.40
CA VAL A 46 -13.71 -1.51 -12.21
C VAL A 46 -12.77 -2.63 -12.58
N ILE A 47 -11.81 -2.90 -11.72
CA ILE A 47 -11.02 -4.13 -11.71
C ILE A 47 -11.10 -4.71 -10.29
N VAL A 48 -11.36 -6.01 -10.21
CA VAL A 48 -11.34 -6.75 -8.96
C VAL A 48 -9.89 -7.06 -8.58
N GLU A 49 -9.44 -6.62 -7.41
CA GLU A 49 -8.11 -6.90 -6.89
C GLU A 49 -8.20 -7.55 -5.50
N PRO A 50 -7.25 -8.42 -5.12
CA PRO A 50 -7.17 -8.89 -3.74
C PRO A 50 -6.87 -7.71 -2.81
N GLU A 51 -7.42 -7.72 -1.61
CA GLU A 51 -7.02 -6.77 -0.58
C GLU A 51 -5.54 -6.98 -0.19
N ASP A 52 -4.83 -5.90 0.11
CA ASP A 52 -3.37 -5.90 0.39
C ASP A 52 -2.51 -6.52 -0.74
N PHE A 53 -2.96 -6.39 -1.99
CA PHE A 53 -2.22 -6.90 -3.14
C PHE A 53 -0.88 -6.17 -3.31
N TYR A 54 0.20 -6.93 -3.43
CA TYR A 54 1.52 -6.39 -3.73
C TYR A 54 2.35 -7.32 -4.59
N GLN A 55 3.27 -6.73 -5.33
CA GLN A 55 4.33 -7.46 -6.02
C GLN A 55 5.54 -7.59 -5.09
N ALA A 56 5.99 -8.81 -4.88
CA ALA A 56 7.15 -9.10 -4.04
C ALA A 56 8.43 -9.02 -4.88
N TYR A 57 9.40 -8.26 -4.39
CA TYR A 57 10.71 -8.04 -5.02
C TYR A 57 11.82 -8.66 -4.19
N SER A 58 12.89 -9.11 -4.85
CA SER A 58 14.12 -9.50 -4.16
C SER A 58 14.87 -8.25 -3.68
N VAL A 59 15.49 -8.35 -2.51
CA VAL A 59 16.48 -7.36 -2.06
C VAL A 59 17.86 -7.66 -2.65
N ALA A 60 18.11 -8.93 -2.99
CA ALA A 60 19.39 -9.44 -3.46
C ALA A 60 19.37 -9.81 -4.94
N THR A 61 20.55 -9.74 -5.58
CA THR A 61 20.77 -10.24 -6.93
C THR A 61 21.36 -11.64 -6.88
N GLY A 62 20.83 -12.57 -7.68
CA GLY A 62 21.34 -13.94 -7.76
C GLY A 62 20.49 -14.80 -8.67
N ILE A 63 20.70 -16.12 -8.63
CA ILE A 63 19.95 -17.10 -9.44
C ILE A 63 18.95 -17.80 -8.52
N ILE A 64 17.71 -18.00 -8.98
CA ILE A 64 16.70 -18.77 -8.23
C ILE A 64 17.18 -20.23 -8.10
N ASP A 65 17.43 -20.64 -6.87
CA ASP A 65 17.78 -22.02 -6.53
C ASP A 65 16.55 -22.92 -6.48
N SER A 66 15.53 -22.47 -5.77
CA SER A 66 14.29 -23.21 -5.58
C SER A 66 13.11 -22.28 -5.34
N ILE A 67 11.94 -22.70 -5.86
CA ILE A 67 10.64 -22.12 -5.57
C ILE A 67 9.96 -23.09 -4.61
N LEU A 68 9.50 -22.59 -3.46
CA LEU A 68 9.03 -23.40 -2.33
C LEU A 68 7.51 -23.49 -2.25
N VAL A 69 6.81 -22.68 -3.05
CA VAL A 69 5.34 -22.58 -3.11
C VAL A 69 4.89 -22.63 -4.57
N SER A 70 3.61 -22.88 -4.77
CA SER A 70 2.97 -22.85 -6.08
C SER A 70 1.92 -21.74 -6.15
N GLU A 71 1.56 -21.32 -7.36
CA GLU A 71 0.42 -20.42 -7.57
C GLU A 71 -0.85 -21.06 -6.99
N GLY A 72 -1.61 -20.25 -6.27
CA GLY A 72 -2.80 -20.71 -5.58
C GLY A 72 -2.58 -21.17 -4.14
N ASP A 73 -1.34 -21.34 -3.69
CA ASP A 73 -1.05 -21.75 -2.31
C ASP A 73 -1.36 -20.63 -1.31
N SER A 74 -1.89 -21.03 -0.16
CA SER A 74 -2.08 -20.13 0.99
C SER A 74 -0.78 -20.06 1.79
N ILE A 75 -0.39 -18.85 2.17
CA ILE A 75 0.85 -18.54 2.89
C ILE A 75 0.59 -17.65 4.09
N LYS A 76 1.50 -17.71 5.06
CA LYS A 76 1.51 -16.87 6.26
C LYS A 76 2.67 -15.89 6.25
N VAL A 77 2.57 -14.84 7.05
CA VAL A 77 3.70 -13.92 7.30
C VAL A 77 4.95 -14.72 7.67
N GLY A 78 6.05 -14.44 6.96
CA GLY A 78 7.34 -15.08 7.18
C GLY A 78 7.56 -16.38 6.41
N ASP A 79 6.54 -16.97 5.78
CA ASP A 79 6.71 -18.17 4.95
C ASP A 79 7.64 -17.90 3.78
N ALA A 80 8.54 -18.82 3.51
CA ALA A 80 9.51 -18.74 2.42
C ALA A 80 8.84 -19.07 1.09
N ILE A 81 8.96 -18.18 0.12
CA ILE A 81 8.37 -18.30 -1.23
C ILE A 81 9.40 -18.88 -2.20
N LEU A 82 10.58 -18.30 -2.25
CA LEU A 82 11.67 -18.77 -3.09
C LEU A 82 13.04 -18.50 -2.45
N LYS A 83 14.02 -19.26 -2.87
CA LYS A 83 15.43 -19.15 -2.47
C LYS A 83 16.28 -18.69 -3.63
N ILE A 84 17.15 -17.73 -3.37
CA ILE A 84 18.14 -17.23 -4.32
C ILE A 84 19.49 -17.84 -3.96
N GLN A 85 20.16 -18.44 -4.91
CA GLN A 85 21.48 -19.02 -4.69
C GLN A 85 22.54 -17.93 -4.65
N ASN A 86 23.22 -17.83 -3.50
CA ASN A 86 24.47 -17.12 -3.37
C ASN A 86 25.29 -17.75 -2.22
N LYS A 87 26.44 -18.34 -2.56
CA LYS A 87 27.31 -18.97 -1.54
C LYS A 87 28.08 -17.98 -0.69
N ALA A 88 28.27 -16.75 -1.15
CA ALA A 88 29.07 -15.77 -0.45
C ALA A 88 28.46 -15.36 0.93
N PRO A 89 27.15 -15.09 1.07
CA PRO A 89 26.55 -14.83 2.37
C PRO A 89 26.66 -16.00 3.36
N GLU A 90 26.48 -17.24 2.89
CA GLU A 90 26.60 -18.43 3.73
C GLU A 90 28.03 -18.56 4.32
N LEU A 91 29.05 -18.37 3.48
CA LEU A 91 30.47 -18.36 3.92
C LEU A 91 30.76 -17.20 4.85
N ASN A 92 30.14 -16.01 4.65
CA ASN A 92 30.29 -14.89 5.55
C ASN A 92 29.69 -15.16 6.93
N VAL A 93 28.54 -15.85 7.00
CA VAL A 93 27.95 -16.31 8.27
C VAL A 93 28.87 -17.26 9.00
N GLU A 94 29.46 -18.25 8.30
CA GLU A 94 30.43 -19.20 8.90
C GLU A 94 31.67 -18.48 9.42
N ASN A 95 32.25 -17.56 8.65
CA ASN A 95 33.41 -16.76 9.06
C ASN A 95 33.08 -15.88 10.28
N ALA A 96 31.97 -15.19 10.28
CA ALA A 96 31.55 -14.36 11.40
C ALA A 96 31.24 -15.18 12.65
N ARG A 97 30.67 -16.40 12.48
CA ARG A 97 30.46 -17.36 13.56
C ARG A 97 31.77 -17.82 14.19
N ALA A 98 32.77 -18.14 13.34
CA ALA A 98 34.10 -18.53 13.82
C ALA A 98 34.78 -17.40 14.58
N GLN A 99 34.68 -16.15 14.10
CA GLN A 99 35.20 -14.96 14.79
C GLN A 99 34.51 -14.73 16.16
N LEU A 100 33.19 -14.90 16.22
CA LEU A 100 32.44 -14.79 17.47
C LEU A 100 32.89 -15.90 18.47
N GLN A 101 33.08 -17.11 18.01
CA GLN A 101 33.55 -18.20 18.84
C GLN A 101 34.96 -17.91 19.40
N LEU A 102 35.86 -17.39 18.56
CA LEU A 102 37.21 -16.97 18.99
C LEU A 102 37.13 -15.84 20.04
N ALA A 103 36.32 -14.80 19.82
CA ALA A 103 36.14 -13.72 20.77
C ALA A 103 35.59 -14.22 22.12
N ARG A 104 34.64 -15.17 22.11
CA ARG A 104 34.16 -15.85 23.35
C ARG A 104 35.22 -16.67 24.06
N GLN A 105 36.06 -17.39 23.31
CA GLN A 105 37.17 -18.14 23.89
C GLN A 105 38.21 -17.21 24.51
N ASN A 106 38.59 -16.11 23.83
CA ASN A 106 39.50 -15.09 24.35
C ASN A 106 38.96 -14.44 25.62
N ALA A 107 37.68 -14.07 25.64
CA ALA A 107 37.03 -13.50 26.81
C ALA A 107 37.08 -14.46 28.03
N ARG A 108 36.89 -15.78 27.80
CA ARG A 108 37.02 -16.81 28.85
C ARG A 108 38.47 -17.03 29.26
N GLY A 109 39.43 -17.12 28.33
CA GLY A 109 40.86 -17.30 28.62
C GLY A 109 41.43 -16.12 29.38
N GLN A 110 41.07 -14.91 29.06
CA GLN A 110 41.53 -13.70 29.76
C GLN A 110 40.83 -13.46 31.11
N GLN A 111 39.84 -14.29 31.49
CA GLN A 111 39.28 -14.28 32.84
C GLN A 111 40.40 -14.48 33.93
N THR A 112 41.41 -15.27 33.61
CA THR A 112 42.61 -15.45 34.49
C THR A 112 43.38 -14.17 34.64
N VAL A 113 43.59 -13.40 33.55
CA VAL A 113 44.28 -12.08 33.60
C VAL A 113 43.49 -11.06 34.42
N LEU A 114 42.16 -11.04 34.28
CA LEU A 114 41.29 -10.18 35.08
C LEU A 114 41.33 -10.55 36.58
N ASN A 115 41.41 -11.85 36.89
CA ASN A 115 41.54 -12.32 38.27
C ASN A 115 42.91 -11.97 38.86
N ASP A 116 44.02 -12.07 38.09
CA ASP A 116 45.36 -11.64 38.52
C ASP A 116 45.39 -10.12 38.79
N LEU A 117 44.80 -9.30 37.90
CA LEU A 117 44.66 -7.87 38.13
C LEU A 117 43.84 -7.54 39.39
N LYS A 118 42.79 -8.27 39.68
CA LYS A 118 41.97 -8.11 40.89
C LYS A 118 42.79 -8.45 42.16
N ALA A 119 43.63 -9.50 42.12
CA ALA A 119 44.51 -9.86 43.21
C ALA A 119 45.56 -8.74 43.48
N ARG A 120 46.20 -8.22 42.41
CA ARG A 120 47.13 -7.09 42.51
C ARG A 120 46.47 -5.81 43.06
N ILE A 121 45.22 -5.55 42.70
CA ILE A 121 44.45 -4.41 43.26
C ILE A 121 44.22 -4.62 44.75
N SER A 122 43.91 -5.83 45.19
CA SER A 122 43.76 -6.17 46.61
C SER A 122 45.06 -5.93 47.39
N ASP A 123 46.22 -6.37 46.86
CA ASP A 123 47.51 -6.15 47.46
C ASP A 123 47.88 -4.65 47.55
N ALA A 124 47.61 -3.91 46.43
CA ALA A 124 47.84 -2.46 46.40
C ALA A 124 46.96 -1.70 47.42
N GLN A 125 45.72 -2.19 47.63
CA GLN A 125 44.80 -1.63 48.62
C GLN A 125 45.26 -1.83 50.03
N MET A 126 45.72 -3.04 50.36
CA MET A 126 46.34 -3.32 51.69
C MET A 126 47.55 -2.45 51.91
N LYS A 127 48.44 -2.28 50.91
CA LYS A 127 49.61 -1.41 50.98
C LYS A 127 49.20 0.04 51.18
N LEU A 128 48.23 0.57 50.47
CA LEU A 128 47.72 1.94 50.62
C LEU A 128 47.16 2.16 52.02
N GLU A 129 46.44 1.22 52.58
CA GLU A 129 45.89 1.28 53.92
C GLU A 129 47.03 1.37 54.99
N ASN A 130 48.05 0.49 54.87
CA ASN A 130 49.21 0.51 55.74
C ASN A 130 49.96 1.84 55.63
N ASP A 131 50.29 2.31 54.45
CA ASP A 131 51.05 3.56 54.25
C ASP A 131 50.23 4.79 54.67
N SER A 132 48.91 4.78 54.51
CA SER A 132 48.01 5.80 55.03
C SER A 132 47.99 5.87 56.53
N MET A 133 47.92 4.72 57.26
CA MET A 133 47.97 4.68 58.70
C MET A 133 49.30 5.18 59.21
N ASN A 134 50.45 4.82 58.59
CA ASN A 134 51.77 5.27 58.94
C ASN A 134 51.93 6.76 58.70
N TYR A 135 51.47 7.31 57.62
CA TYR A 135 51.50 8.75 57.34
C TYR A 135 50.64 9.52 58.34
N MET A 136 49.41 9.13 58.63
CA MET A 136 48.55 9.77 59.63
C MET A 136 49.14 9.72 61.05
N ARG A 137 49.84 8.62 61.39
CA ARG A 137 50.56 8.51 62.68
C ARG A 137 51.70 9.49 62.76
N GLN A 138 52.50 9.58 61.69
CA GLN A 138 53.63 10.49 61.62
C GLN A 138 53.21 11.96 61.63
N GLN A 139 52.09 12.28 60.94
CA GLN A 139 51.52 13.63 60.96
C GLN A 139 51.10 14.07 62.37
N ARG A 140 50.44 13.21 63.14
CA ARG A 140 50.05 13.47 64.54
C ARG A 140 51.23 13.63 65.46
N LEU A 141 52.37 12.90 65.26
CA LEU A 141 53.58 13.07 65.98
C LEU A 141 54.24 14.40 65.68
N TRP A 142 54.31 14.78 64.42
CA TRP A 142 54.86 16.06 63.98
C TRP A 142 54.09 17.27 64.53
N GLU A 143 52.77 17.21 64.58
CA GLU A 143 51.88 18.22 65.19
C GLU A 143 52.24 18.42 66.71
N LYS A 144 52.76 17.39 67.34
CA LYS A 144 53.26 17.44 68.74
C LYS A 144 54.74 17.77 68.84
N ASN A 145 55.36 18.21 67.73
CA ASN A 145 56.83 18.49 67.66
C ASN A 145 57.72 17.25 67.93
N ILE A 146 57.24 16.03 67.63
CA ILE A 146 57.97 14.78 67.79
C ILE A 146 58.38 14.25 66.41
N GLY A 147 59.67 14.00 66.16
CA GLY A 147 60.21 13.46 64.93
C GLY A 147 60.88 14.49 64.04
N SER A 148 61.18 14.09 62.77
CA SER A 148 61.79 14.97 61.76
C SER A 148 60.86 15.24 60.59
N LYS A 149 60.99 16.42 59.97
CA LYS A 149 60.26 16.78 58.76
C LYS A 149 60.53 15.81 57.61
N ALA A 150 61.77 15.38 57.47
CA ALA A 150 62.12 14.41 56.40
C ALA A 150 61.41 13.06 56.56
N GLU A 151 61.18 12.59 57.83
CA GLU A 151 60.35 11.37 57.99
C GLU A 151 58.86 11.55 57.63
N LEU A 152 58.29 12.72 57.97
CA LEU A 152 56.96 13.04 57.59
C LEU A 152 56.83 13.06 56.05
N GLU A 153 57.71 13.78 55.35
CA GLU A 153 57.76 13.86 53.90
C GLU A 153 57.92 12.48 53.21
N ARG A 154 58.77 11.63 53.81
CA ARG A 154 58.98 10.26 53.36
C ARG A 154 57.66 9.41 53.44
N ARG A 155 56.95 9.51 54.57
CA ARG A 155 55.68 8.81 54.77
C ARG A 155 54.57 9.34 53.84
N GLU A 156 54.49 10.64 53.62
CA GLU A 156 53.56 11.26 52.66
C GLU A 156 53.84 10.77 51.24
N LEU A 157 55.09 10.74 50.81
CA LEU A 157 55.46 10.23 49.48
C LEU A 157 55.07 8.74 49.32
N ALA A 158 55.34 7.90 50.36
CA ALA A 158 54.97 6.50 50.35
C ALA A 158 53.44 6.34 50.19
N TYR A 159 52.63 7.10 50.94
CA TYR A 159 51.18 7.13 50.83
C TYR A 159 50.71 7.56 49.41
N LYS A 160 51.28 8.67 48.89
CA LYS A 160 50.92 9.15 47.52
C LYS A 160 51.29 8.12 46.47
N ASN A 161 52.43 7.48 46.54
CA ASN A 161 52.86 6.44 45.60
C ASN A 161 51.95 5.21 45.67
N ALA A 162 51.53 4.76 46.85
CA ALA A 162 50.62 3.65 47.02
C ALA A 162 49.22 3.97 46.43
N LYS A 163 48.75 5.21 46.64
CA LYS A 163 47.45 5.68 46.02
C LYS A 163 47.54 5.67 44.54
N HIS A 164 48.54 6.25 43.91
CA HIS A 164 48.70 6.26 42.45
C HIS A 164 48.85 4.86 41.86
N ASN A 165 49.57 3.95 42.52
CA ASN A 165 49.67 2.57 42.05
C ASN A 165 48.32 1.85 42.06
N LEU A 166 47.49 2.04 43.10
CA LEU A 166 46.14 1.49 43.14
C LEU A 166 45.27 2.03 41.99
N GLU A 167 45.30 3.35 41.79
CA GLU A 167 44.55 4.00 40.68
C GLU A 167 45.00 3.47 39.31
N GLN A 168 46.27 3.27 39.08
CA GLN A 168 46.81 2.70 37.84
C GLN A 168 46.29 1.28 37.57
N LEU A 169 46.31 0.41 38.59
CA LEU A 169 45.83 -0.96 38.49
C LEU A 169 44.31 -1.02 38.25
N GLN A 170 43.53 -0.16 38.91
CA GLN A 170 42.12 -0.05 38.71
C GLN A 170 41.76 0.39 37.26
N ASN A 171 42.49 1.40 36.76
CA ASN A 171 42.35 1.87 35.39
C ASN A 171 42.77 0.80 34.38
N GLN A 172 43.79 0.00 34.67
CA GLN A 172 44.19 -1.13 33.81
C GLN A 172 43.11 -2.21 33.77
N LEU A 173 42.56 -2.59 34.94
CA LEU A 173 41.43 -3.56 34.98
C LEU A 173 40.23 -3.09 34.17
N LYS A 174 39.85 -1.80 34.31
CA LYS A 174 38.75 -1.21 33.55
C LYS A 174 39.02 -1.28 32.06
N ARG A 175 40.19 -0.80 31.61
CA ARG A 175 40.54 -0.84 30.17
C ARG A 175 40.51 -2.26 29.59
N THR A 176 41.12 -3.23 30.26
CA THR A 176 41.15 -4.62 29.81
C THR A 176 39.74 -5.20 29.72
N ARG A 177 38.87 -4.91 30.70
CA ARG A 177 37.47 -5.36 30.67
C ARG A 177 36.72 -4.73 29.53
N ASP A 178 36.83 -3.41 29.32
CA ASP A 178 36.13 -2.66 28.29
C ASP A 178 36.58 -3.11 26.90
N GLU A 179 37.87 -3.39 26.70
CA GLU A 179 38.42 -3.92 25.46
C GLU A 179 37.83 -5.31 25.12
N LEU A 180 37.77 -6.23 26.09
CA LEU A 180 37.19 -7.55 25.91
C LEU A 180 35.72 -7.50 25.60
N ASN A 181 34.96 -6.66 26.28
CA ASN A 181 33.53 -6.48 26.03
C ASN A 181 33.31 -5.89 24.64
N THR A 182 34.12 -4.91 24.25
CA THR A 182 34.00 -4.29 22.89
C THR A 182 34.29 -5.31 21.82
N GLN A 183 35.34 -6.12 21.93
CA GLN A 183 35.67 -7.17 20.97
C GLN A 183 34.56 -8.22 20.86
N LEU A 184 33.97 -8.63 21.99
CA LEU A 184 32.85 -9.59 22.00
C LEU A 184 31.60 -9.00 21.32
N THR A 185 31.21 -7.78 21.73
CA THR A 185 30.05 -7.09 21.15
C THR A 185 30.20 -6.87 19.64
N GLN A 186 31.41 -6.48 19.20
CA GLN A 186 31.69 -6.30 17.76
C GLN A 186 31.57 -7.62 17.00
N ALA A 187 32.07 -8.73 17.52
CA ALA A 187 31.97 -10.03 16.92
C ALA A 187 30.50 -10.53 16.88
N GLU A 188 29.71 -10.25 17.94
CA GLU A 188 28.27 -10.55 17.97
C GLU A 188 27.49 -9.75 16.91
N ASN A 189 27.74 -8.45 16.83
CA ASN A 189 27.11 -7.59 15.84
C ASN A 189 27.46 -8.01 14.40
N ASN A 190 28.73 -8.34 14.14
CA ASN A 190 29.16 -8.84 12.83
C ASN A 190 28.46 -10.15 12.46
N TYR A 191 28.30 -11.07 13.42
CA TYR A 191 27.59 -12.32 13.19
C TYR A 191 26.10 -12.09 12.91
N GLN A 192 25.44 -11.20 13.64
CA GLN A 192 24.03 -10.84 13.38
C GLN A 192 23.86 -10.16 12.02
N ALA A 193 24.74 -9.24 11.65
CA ALA A 193 24.71 -8.61 10.33
C ALA A 193 24.89 -9.64 9.20
N ALA A 194 25.79 -10.62 9.37
CA ALA A 194 25.96 -11.69 8.39
C ALA A 194 24.72 -12.59 8.27
N LEU A 195 24.02 -12.88 9.38
CA LEU A 195 22.77 -13.64 9.37
C LEU A 195 21.67 -12.87 8.64
N THR A 196 21.49 -11.58 8.93
CA THR A 196 20.50 -10.74 8.27
C THR A 196 20.75 -10.68 6.77
N ASN A 197 21.99 -10.45 6.35
CA ASN A 197 22.36 -10.44 4.94
C ASN A 197 22.11 -11.80 4.25
N ALA A 198 22.27 -12.91 4.96
CA ALA A 198 21.99 -14.23 4.39
C ALA A 198 20.48 -14.49 4.26
N ASP A 199 19.65 -13.96 5.16
CA ASP A 199 18.19 -14.09 5.10
C ASP A 199 17.57 -13.28 3.94
N GLU A 200 18.22 -12.21 3.47
CA GLU A 200 17.82 -11.44 2.29
C GLU A 200 17.79 -12.24 0.98
N PHE A 201 18.44 -13.40 0.96
CA PHE A 201 18.42 -14.35 -0.16
C PHE A 201 17.22 -15.32 -0.13
N VAL A 202 16.31 -15.15 0.82
CA VAL A 202 15.05 -15.89 0.87
C VAL A 202 13.91 -14.87 0.79
N LEU A 203 13.15 -14.92 -0.32
CA LEU A 203 11.92 -14.11 -0.41
C LEU A 203 10.87 -14.70 0.51
N ARG A 204 10.33 -13.87 1.42
CA ARG A 204 9.29 -14.26 2.38
C ARG A 204 8.04 -13.41 2.23
N SER A 205 6.89 -13.99 2.55
CA SER A 205 5.63 -13.26 2.59
C SER A 205 5.62 -12.21 3.70
N GLN A 206 5.05 -11.03 3.41
CA GLN A 206 4.83 -9.95 4.36
C GLN A 206 3.41 -9.97 4.97
N ILE A 207 2.50 -10.78 4.40
CA ILE A 207 1.11 -10.89 4.83
C ILE A 207 0.66 -12.35 4.90
N ASP A 208 -0.41 -12.62 5.64
CA ASP A 208 -1.19 -13.84 5.52
C ASP A 208 -2.07 -13.72 4.27
N GLY A 209 -1.95 -14.66 3.33
CA GLY A 209 -2.66 -14.53 2.06
C GLY A 209 -2.45 -15.71 1.11
N LYS A 210 -2.44 -15.40 -0.17
CA LYS A 210 -2.33 -16.36 -1.26
C LYS A 210 -1.33 -15.89 -2.32
N ILE A 211 -0.61 -16.83 -2.93
CA ILE A 211 0.22 -16.59 -4.11
C ILE A 211 -0.69 -16.55 -5.33
N TYR A 212 -0.75 -15.40 -6.00
CA TYR A 212 -1.54 -15.23 -7.21
C TYR A 212 -0.75 -15.50 -8.48
N ASP A 213 0.56 -15.19 -8.46
CA ASP A 213 1.44 -15.38 -9.60
C ASP A 213 2.89 -15.55 -9.13
N ILE A 214 3.66 -16.37 -9.88
CA ILE A 214 5.10 -16.52 -9.71
C ILE A 214 5.76 -16.15 -11.04
N LEU A 215 6.27 -14.93 -11.11
CA LEU A 215 6.76 -14.27 -12.33
C LEU A 215 8.12 -14.77 -12.82
N LYS A 216 8.75 -15.71 -12.12
CA LYS A 216 10.09 -16.19 -12.38
C LYS A 216 10.21 -17.70 -12.19
N GLU A 217 11.12 -18.30 -12.94
CA GLU A 217 11.37 -19.74 -12.83
C GLU A 217 12.71 -20.06 -12.19
N ARG A 218 12.86 -21.32 -11.75
CA ARG A 218 14.11 -21.84 -11.21
C ARG A 218 15.23 -21.74 -12.25
N GLY A 219 16.37 -21.21 -11.82
CA GLY A 219 17.55 -21.00 -12.68
C GLY A 219 17.61 -19.63 -13.34
N GLU A 220 16.57 -18.79 -13.21
CA GLU A 220 16.61 -17.42 -13.69
C GLU A 220 17.43 -16.49 -12.79
N LEU A 221 18.05 -15.49 -13.42
CA LEU A 221 18.71 -14.39 -12.73
C LEU A 221 17.68 -13.37 -12.28
N VAL A 222 17.74 -13.00 -11.01
CA VAL A 222 16.86 -11.98 -10.41
C VAL A 222 17.62 -10.78 -9.89
N SER A 223 16.95 -9.66 -9.88
CA SER A 223 17.47 -8.38 -9.38
C SER A 223 16.37 -7.59 -8.64
N PRO A 224 16.71 -6.58 -7.79
CA PRO A 224 15.75 -5.80 -7.04
C PRO A 224 14.73 -4.99 -7.87
N GLN A 225 14.96 -4.83 -9.18
CA GLN A 225 14.05 -4.07 -10.06
C GLN A 225 12.95 -4.91 -10.70
N GLN A 226 12.95 -6.23 -10.52
CA GLN A 226 11.98 -7.14 -11.12
C GLN A 226 11.12 -7.80 -10.05
N PRO A 227 9.78 -7.78 -10.22
CA PRO A 227 8.90 -8.52 -9.32
C PRO A 227 9.10 -10.03 -9.52
N LEU A 228 9.00 -10.78 -8.44
CA LEU A 228 9.19 -12.22 -8.40
C LEU A 228 7.88 -12.98 -8.19
N ALA A 229 6.96 -12.41 -7.42
CA ALA A 229 5.67 -13.00 -7.12
C ALA A 229 4.62 -11.92 -6.89
N ALA A 230 3.35 -12.24 -7.12
CA ALA A 230 2.19 -11.44 -6.80
C ALA A 230 1.43 -12.08 -5.64
N ILE A 231 1.21 -11.32 -4.58
CA ILE A 231 0.66 -11.79 -3.31
C ILE A 231 -0.46 -10.84 -2.88
N GLY A 232 -1.52 -11.40 -2.29
CA GLY A 232 -2.64 -10.63 -1.74
C GLY A 232 -3.44 -11.48 -0.76
N ARG A 233 -4.45 -10.90 -0.11
CA ARG A 233 -5.33 -11.67 0.78
C ARG A 233 -6.07 -12.77 0.02
N ALA A 234 -6.32 -13.89 0.68
CA ALA A 234 -6.89 -15.06 0.01
C ALA A 234 -8.36 -14.90 -0.37
N ASP A 235 -9.17 -14.31 0.52
CA ASP A 235 -10.63 -14.28 0.40
C ASP A 235 -11.22 -12.87 0.52
N GLU A 236 -10.38 -11.86 0.54
CA GLU A 236 -10.78 -10.46 0.63
C GLU A 236 -10.40 -9.73 -0.66
N PHE A 237 -11.42 -9.12 -1.30
CA PHE A 237 -11.27 -8.43 -2.57
C PHE A 237 -11.78 -7.01 -2.46
N VAL A 238 -11.13 -6.12 -3.17
CA VAL A 238 -11.54 -4.73 -3.35
C VAL A 238 -11.86 -4.47 -4.81
N LEU A 239 -12.77 -3.55 -5.05
CA LEU A 239 -13.09 -3.03 -6.37
C LEU A 239 -12.24 -1.80 -6.61
N GLU A 240 -11.18 -1.92 -7.40
CA GLU A 240 -10.39 -0.76 -7.81
C GLU A 240 -11.13 -0.04 -8.93
N MET A 241 -11.60 1.18 -8.67
CA MET A 241 -12.42 1.98 -9.57
C MET A 241 -11.64 3.18 -10.09
N ARG A 242 -11.85 3.52 -11.36
CA ARG A 242 -11.36 4.74 -11.99
C ARG A 242 -12.51 5.66 -12.31
N VAL A 243 -12.53 6.81 -11.66
CA VAL A 243 -13.57 7.83 -11.74
C VAL A 243 -13.03 9.05 -12.47
N ASP A 244 -13.79 9.59 -13.40
CA ASP A 244 -13.40 10.79 -14.17
C ASP A 244 -13.25 12.02 -13.23
N GLU A 245 -12.36 12.95 -13.61
CA GLU A 245 -12.11 14.18 -12.88
C GLU A 245 -13.35 15.04 -12.70
N VAL A 246 -14.25 15.04 -13.69
CA VAL A 246 -15.46 15.87 -13.64
C VAL A 246 -16.48 15.40 -12.60
N ASP A 247 -16.43 14.12 -12.24
CA ASP A 247 -17.41 13.47 -11.35
C ASP A 247 -16.90 13.25 -9.93
N ILE A 248 -15.59 13.46 -9.69
CA ILE A 248 -14.97 13.17 -8.38
C ILE A 248 -15.55 14.02 -7.24
N SER A 249 -16.02 15.24 -7.54
CA SER A 249 -16.61 16.13 -6.54
C SER A 249 -17.89 15.59 -5.91
N ASP A 250 -18.59 14.70 -6.61
CA ASP A 250 -19.87 14.15 -6.19
C ASP A 250 -19.70 12.81 -5.46
N LEU A 251 -18.44 12.28 -5.43
CA LEU A 251 -18.11 11.05 -4.72
C LEU A 251 -17.93 11.26 -3.23
N SER A 252 -18.48 10.32 -2.46
CA SER A 252 -18.30 10.24 -1.02
C SER A 252 -18.19 8.79 -0.55
N VAL A 253 -17.41 8.56 0.50
CA VAL A 253 -17.33 7.23 1.15
C VAL A 253 -18.71 6.88 1.71
N GLY A 254 -19.11 5.62 1.56
CA GLY A 254 -20.41 5.11 2.00
C GLY A 254 -21.49 5.15 0.91
N GLN A 255 -21.21 5.67 -0.29
CA GLN A 255 -22.15 5.64 -1.40
C GLN A 255 -22.31 4.21 -1.94
N LYS A 256 -23.55 3.89 -2.33
CA LYS A 256 -23.90 2.59 -2.93
C LYS A 256 -23.36 2.50 -4.34
N ILE A 257 -22.82 1.34 -4.67
CA ILE A 257 -22.33 0.99 -6.00
C ILE A 257 -23.20 -0.14 -6.56
N ILE A 258 -23.64 0.02 -7.77
CA ILE A 258 -24.24 -1.03 -8.58
C ILE A 258 -23.18 -1.52 -9.56
N LEU A 259 -22.72 -2.75 -9.37
CA LEU A 259 -21.60 -3.36 -10.09
C LEU A 259 -22.10 -4.41 -11.07
N SER A 260 -21.61 -4.35 -12.30
CA SER A 260 -21.73 -5.40 -13.31
C SER A 260 -20.33 -5.89 -13.69
N LEU A 261 -20.07 -7.18 -13.54
CA LEU A 261 -18.80 -7.79 -13.93
C LEU A 261 -18.94 -8.48 -15.30
N ASP A 262 -17.97 -8.28 -16.19
CA ASP A 262 -18.00 -8.83 -17.55
C ASP A 262 -18.05 -10.36 -17.56
N ALA A 263 -17.48 -11.01 -16.55
CA ALA A 263 -17.52 -12.46 -16.38
C ALA A 263 -18.90 -13.00 -15.97
N PHE A 264 -19.81 -12.14 -15.48
CA PHE A 264 -21.13 -12.49 -14.98
C PHE A 264 -22.20 -11.56 -15.58
N PRO A 265 -22.46 -11.63 -16.91
CA PRO A 265 -23.19 -10.59 -17.66
C PRO A 265 -24.66 -10.43 -17.28
N ASN A 266 -25.25 -11.32 -16.49
CA ASN A 266 -26.64 -11.24 -16.06
C ASN A 266 -26.79 -11.06 -14.54
N GLU A 267 -25.71 -10.80 -13.85
CA GLU A 267 -25.70 -10.64 -12.41
C GLU A 267 -25.30 -9.22 -12.04
N ILE A 268 -26.04 -8.65 -11.10
CA ILE A 268 -25.76 -7.32 -10.55
C ILE A 268 -25.37 -7.51 -9.09
N TYR A 269 -24.27 -6.90 -8.72
CA TYR A 269 -23.76 -6.95 -7.36
C TYR A 269 -23.87 -5.58 -6.70
N GLU A 270 -24.11 -5.58 -5.41
CA GLU A 270 -24.09 -4.37 -4.60
C GLU A 270 -22.75 -4.24 -3.88
N ALA A 271 -22.23 -3.01 -3.91
CA ALA A 271 -21.01 -2.65 -3.20
C ALA A 271 -21.16 -1.25 -2.61
N GLU A 272 -20.17 -0.84 -1.82
CA GLU A 272 -20.11 0.47 -1.16
C GLU A 272 -18.74 1.09 -1.39
N VAL A 273 -18.69 2.41 -1.62
CA VAL A 273 -17.43 3.16 -1.71
C VAL A 273 -16.73 3.13 -0.34
N SER A 274 -15.59 2.46 -0.26
CA SER A 274 -14.83 2.31 0.97
C SER A 274 -13.72 3.35 1.12
N LYS A 275 -13.14 3.81 0.00
CA LYS A 275 -12.02 4.75 0.02
C LYS A 275 -11.94 5.54 -1.28
N ILE A 276 -11.53 6.81 -1.17
CA ILE A 276 -11.24 7.69 -2.31
C ILE A 276 -9.81 8.17 -2.16
N PHE A 277 -9.01 8.01 -3.21
CA PHE A 277 -7.61 8.45 -3.21
C PHE A 277 -7.51 9.89 -3.71
N PRO A 278 -6.81 10.77 -3.00
CA PRO A 278 -6.80 12.20 -3.32
C PRO A 278 -5.90 12.58 -4.51
N LEU A 279 -5.11 11.64 -5.04
CA LEU A 279 -4.18 11.90 -6.12
C LEU A 279 -4.77 11.47 -7.47
N LYS A 280 -4.84 12.41 -8.40
CA LYS A 280 -5.24 12.16 -9.79
C LYS A 280 -4.12 11.48 -10.58
N ASP A 281 -4.46 10.50 -11.38
CA ASP A 281 -3.59 9.95 -12.42
C ASP A 281 -3.60 10.92 -13.63
N GLU A 282 -2.47 11.57 -13.88
CA GLU A 282 -2.34 12.57 -14.96
C GLU A 282 -2.49 11.96 -16.36
N ARG A 283 -2.15 10.69 -16.54
CA ARG A 283 -2.21 10.03 -17.84
C ARG A 283 -3.63 9.66 -18.23
N SER A 284 -4.40 9.11 -17.30
CA SER A 284 -5.79 8.71 -17.53
C SER A 284 -6.80 9.80 -17.20
N GLN A 285 -6.39 10.89 -16.55
CA GLN A 285 -7.25 11.97 -16.06
C GLN A 285 -8.34 11.49 -15.08
N THR A 286 -8.05 10.40 -14.34
CA THR A 286 -9.00 9.78 -13.41
C THR A 286 -8.48 9.82 -11.98
N PHE A 287 -9.40 9.73 -11.03
CA PHE A 287 -9.11 9.45 -9.63
C PHE A 287 -9.37 7.97 -9.33
N ARG A 288 -8.55 7.42 -8.43
CA ARG A 288 -8.80 6.07 -7.92
C ARG A 288 -9.76 6.11 -6.74
N ALA A 289 -10.72 5.20 -6.74
CA ALA A 289 -11.56 4.91 -5.59
C ALA A 289 -11.61 3.39 -5.36
N GLN A 290 -11.86 2.98 -4.13
CA GLN A 290 -12.06 1.57 -3.80
C GLN A 290 -13.48 1.35 -3.32
N GLY A 291 -14.06 0.24 -3.76
CA GLY A 291 -15.34 -0.27 -3.29
C GLY A 291 -15.18 -1.61 -2.58
N LYS A 292 -16.08 -1.91 -1.67
CA LYS A 292 -16.18 -3.19 -0.98
C LYS A 292 -17.51 -3.85 -1.33
N LEU A 293 -17.46 -5.09 -1.82
CA LEU A 293 -18.66 -5.89 -2.11
C LEU A 293 -19.43 -6.15 -0.82
N ILE A 294 -20.75 -5.97 -0.88
CA ILE A 294 -21.68 -6.33 0.20
C ILE A 294 -21.94 -7.84 0.16
N GLU A 295 -22.27 -8.34 -1.02
CA GLU A 295 -22.41 -9.77 -1.28
C GLU A 295 -21.40 -10.20 -2.33
N LYS A 296 -20.64 -11.27 -2.04
CA LYS A 296 -19.59 -11.78 -2.93
C LYS A 296 -20.15 -12.86 -3.83
N PRO A 297 -19.74 -12.90 -5.11
CA PRO A 297 -19.94 -14.09 -5.96
C PRO A 297 -19.32 -15.34 -5.30
N GLU A 298 -19.88 -16.50 -5.58
CA GLU A 298 -19.34 -17.78 -5.09
C GLU A 298 -17.88 -17.99 -5.52
N LYS A 299 -17.53 -17.48 -6.69
CA LYS A 299 -16.16 -17.52 -7.25
C LYS A 299 -15.79 -16.14 -7.76
N LEU A 300 -14.83 -15.51 -7.12
CA LEU A 300 -14.28 -14.22 -7.54
C LEU A 300 -12.79 -14.39 -7.80
N TYR A 301 -12.34 -13.89 -8.95
CA TYR A 301 -10.93 -13.94 -9.35
C TYR A 301 -10.35 -12.54 -9.50
N PRO A 302 -9.08 -12.34 -9.14
CA PRO A 302 -8.38 -11.10 -9.43
C PRO A 302 -8.32 -10.83 -10.94
N GLY A 303 -8.32 -9.56 -11.31
CA GLY A 303 -8.23 -9.13 -12.69
C GLY A 303 -9.56 -9.16 -13.44
N LEU A 304 -10.67 -9.60 -12.83
CA LEU A 304 -11.98 -9.44 -13.44
C LEU A 304 -12.29 -7.96 -13.61
N ALA A 305 -12.70 -7.60 -14.84
CA ALA A 305 -13.13 -6.26 -15.18
C ALA A 305 -14.65 -6.13 -15.14
N GLY A 306 -15.12 -4.89 -15.06
CA GLY A 306 -16.54 -4.57 -15.06
C GLY A 306 -16.81 -3.08 -15.00
N GLU A 307 -18.08 -2.75 -14.81
CA GLU A 307 -18.59 -1.40 -14.74
C GLU A 307 -19.29 -1.15 -13.40
N ALA A 308 -19.04 0.00 -12.82
CA ALA A 308 -19.67 0.47 -11.60
C ALA A 308 -20.49 1.73 -11.87
N ASN A 309 -21.71 1.75 -11.35
CA ASN A 309 -22.54 2.94 -11.25
C ASN A 309 -22.63 3.31 -9.78
N ILE A 310 -21.94 4.38 -9.39
CA ILE A 310 -21.89 4.90 -8.02
C ILE A 310 -23.05 5.85 -7.85
N ILE A 311 -23.98 5.57 -6.96
CA ILE A 311 -25.17 6.39 -6.72
C ILE A 311 -24.77 7.62 -5.91
N VAL A 312 -24.89 8.79 -6.55
CA VAL A 312 -24.53 10.08 -5.93
C VAL A 312 -25.76 10.84 -5.42
N ALA A 313 -26.91 10.65 -6.07
CA ALA A 313 -28.18 11.21 -5.62
C ALA A 313 -29.35 10.31 -5.99
N GLU A 314 -30.38 10.25 -5.13
CA GLU A 314 -31.63 9.56 -5.36
C GLU A 314 -32.79 10.46 -4.91
N LYS A 315 -33.81 10.57 -5.77
CA LYS A 315 -35.01 11.35 -5.43
C LYS A 315 -36.24 10.58 -5.85
N LYS A 316 -37.20 10.46 -4.93
CA LYS A 316 -38.45 9.74 -5.14
C LYS A 316 -39.55 10.66 -5.64
N ASN A 317 -40.46 10.12 -6.47
CA ASN A 317 -41.62 10.84 -7.00
C ASN A 317 -41.25 12.17 -7.67
N SER A 318 -40.21 12.20 -8.49
CA SER A 318 -39.74 13.37 -9.23
C SER A 318 -40.43 13.42 -10.62
N LEU A 319 -40.77 14.62 -11.06
CA LEU A 319 -41.26 14.82 -12.41
C LEU A 319 -40.08 14.73 -13.39
N THR A 320 -40.12 13.75 -14.30
CA THR A 320 -39.00 13.47 -15.20
C THR A 320 -39.41 13.60 -16.67
N ILE A 321 -38.44 13.96 -17.50
CA ILE A 321 -38.54 13.94 -18.96
C ILE A 321 -37.32 13.24 -19.56
N PRO A 322 -37.42 12.63 -20.75
CA PRO A 322 -36.25 12.13 -21.47
C PRO A 322 -35.30 13.30 -21.81
N ARG A 323 -33.98 13.09 -21.58
CA ARG A 323 -32.99 14.14 -21.86
C ARG A 323 -32.96 14.66 -23.26
N SER A 324 -33.38 13.80 -24.25
CA SER A 324 -33.49 14.16 -25.67
C SER A 324 -34.56 15.23 -25.95
N PHE A 325 -35.42 15.54 -24.97
CA PHE A 325 -36.46 16.59 -25.09
C PHE A 325 -36.02 17.93 -24.49
N LEU A 326 -34.85 17.98 -23.87
CA LEU A 326 -34.30 19.21 -23.28
C LEU A 326 -33.38 19.92 -24.29
N LEU A 327 -33.68 21.18 -24.60
CA LEU A 327 -32.80 22.07 -25.38
C LEU A 327 -31.68 22.64 -24.55
N GLU A 328 -30.63 23.11 -25.25
CA GLU A 328 -29.61 23.94 -24.60
C GLU A 328 -30.21 25.14 -23.87
N GLY A 329 -29.67 25.49 -22.71
CA GLY A 329 -30.21 26.60 -21.89
C GLY A 329 -31.39 26.19 -21.01
N LYS A 330 -31.61 24.87 -20.78
CA LYS A 330 -32.70 24.34 -19.93
C LYS A 330 -34.10 24.74 -20.38
N ARG A 331 -34.41 24.50 -21.62
CA ARG A 331 -35.72 24.80 -22.25
C ARG A 331 -36.36 23.56 -22.84
N VAL A 332 -37.69 23.52 -22.87
CA VAL A 332 -38.48 22.48 -23.55
C VAL A 332 -39.40 23.10 -24.57
N ILE A 333 -39.77 22.34 -25.61
CA ILE A 333 -40.75 22.79 -26.62
C ILE A 333 -42.11 22.30 -26.22
N THR A 334 -43.08 23.21 -26.11
CA THR A 334 -44.47 22.89 -25.85
C THR A 334 -45.37 23.68 -26.82
N GLN A 335 -46.26 22.99 -27.56
CA GLN A 335 -47.19 23.60 -28.54
C GLN A 335 -46.54 24.59 -29.54
N GLY A 336 -45.24 24.39 -29.85
CA GLY A 336 -44.50 25.23 -30.80
C GLY A 336 -43.73 26.39 -30.16
N ASP A 337 -43.93 26.65 -28.88
CA ASP A 337 -43.16 27.67 -28.12
C ASP A 337 -42.12 27.00 -27.23
N THR A 338 -41.07 27.74 -26.87
CA THR A 338 -40.05 27.32 -25.91
C THR A 338 -40.35 27.82 -24.51
N LEU A 339 -40.34 26.91 -23.53
CA LEU A 339 -40.48 27.25 -22.09
C LEU A 339 -39.19 26.98 -21.36
N ASP A 340 -38.79 27.93 -20.52
CA ASP A 340 -37.69 27.75 -19.59
C ASP A 340 -38.13 26.82 -18.45
N VAL A 341 -37.27 25.86 -18.11
CA VAL A 341 -37.49 24.91 -17.01
C VAL A 341 -36.30 24.90 -16.08
N GLU A 342 -36.57 24.67 -14.81
CA GLU A 342 -35.53 24.42 -13.82
C GLU A 342 -35.33 22.92 -13.69
N THR A 343 -34.10 22.46 -13.89
CA THR A 343 -33.74 21.05 -13.85
C THR A 343 -33.08 20.67 -12.53
N GLY A 344 -33.39 19.48 -12.02
CA GLY A 344 -32.76 18.88 -10.87
C GLY A 344 -31.71 17.81 -11.25
N ILE A 345 -31.76 16.66 -10.57
CA ILE A 345 -30.84 15.53 -10.80
C ILE A 345 -31.10 14.92 -12.19
N LYS A 346 -30.05 14.28 -12.72
CA LYS A 346 -30.05 13.71 -14.07
C LYS A 346 -29.61 12.25 -14.04
N SER A 347 -30.29 11.40 -14.79
CA SER A 347 -29.81 10.04 -15.11
C SER A 347 -29.22 9.99 -16.53
N MET A 348 -28.83 8.81 -16.99
CA MET A 348 -28.35 8.63 -18.36
C MET A 348 -29.45 9.00 -19.41
N GLU A 349 -30.70 8.64 -19.15
CA GLU A 349 -31.82 8.78 -20.09
C GLU A 349 -32.75 9.93 -19.74
N LYS A 350 -32.94 10.25 -18.48
CA LYS A 350 -33.94 11.19 -17.97
C LYS A 350 -33.34 12.31 -17.14
N ILE A 351 -34.09 13.39 -17.01
CA ILE A 351 -33.75 14.54 -16.18
C ILE A 351 -34.98 14.98 -15.39
N GLU A 352 -34.73 15.34 -14.14
CA GLU A 352 -35.77 15.91 -13.26
C GLU A 352 -36.11 17.33 -13.67
N ILE A 353 -37.38 17.66 -13.66
CA ILE A 353 -37.92 19.01 -13.80
C ILE A 353 -38.43 19.47 -12.41
N VAL A 354 -37.79 20.48 -11.88
CA VAL A 354 -38.15 21.07 -10.56
C VAL A 354 -39.25 22.09 -10.69
N SER A 355 -39.24 22.88 -11.77
CA SER A 355 -40.28 23.90 -12.06
C SER A 355 -40.34 24.22 -13.57
N GLY A 356 -41.44 24.83 -14.02
CA GLY A 356 -41.66 25.32 -15.39
C GLY A 356 -42.73 24.53 -16.15
N ILE A 357 -42.90 23.25 -15.92
CA ILE A 357 -43.96 22.40 -16.50
C ILE A 357 -44.54 21.45 -15.44
N ASP A 358 -45.68 20.85 -15.76
CA ASP A 358 -46.38 19.86 -14.95
C ASP A 358 -46.58 18.53 -15.70
N SER A 359 -47.14 17.53 -15.02
CA SER A 359 -47.37 16.19 -15.58
C SER A 359 -48.42 16.17 -16.71
N THR A 360 -49.14 17.25 -16.93
CA THR A 360 -50.17 17.37 -18.02
C THR A 360 -49.62 18.04 -19.29
N THR A 361 -48.47 18.70 -19.17
CA THR A 361 -47.82 19.45 -20.26
C THR A 361 -47.30 18.49 -21.32
N ILE A 362 -47.66 18.69 -22.57
CA ILE A 362 -47.14 17.90 -23.70
C ILE A 362 -45.88 18.60 -24.22
N ILE A 363 -44.75 17.90 -24.16
CA ILE A 363 -43.48 18.37 -24.69
C ILE A 363 -43.14 17.66 -26.00
N THR A 364 -42.48 18.37 -26.88
CA THR A 364 -42.11 17.92 -28.23
C THR A 364 -40.60 17.81 -28.33
N LYS A 365 -40.11 16.74 -28.94
CA LYS A 365 -38.69 16.53 -29.16
C LYS A 365 -38.13 17.58 -30.12
N PRO A 366 -37.02 18.25 -29.77
CA PRO A 366 -36.32 19.13 -30.72
C PRO A 366 -35.77 18.35 -31.92
N GLU A 367 -35.78 18.99 -33.09
CA GLU A 367 -35.18 18.46 -34.31
C GLU A 367 -33.63 18.44 -34.25
#